data_785344608a1c10a4c2a5fea78472b4bb
#
_entry.id   785344608a1c10a4c2a5fea78472b4bb
#
_cell.length_a   1.000
_cell.length_b   1.000
_cell.length_c   1.000
_cell.angle_alpha   90.00
_cell.angle_beta   90.00
_cell.angle_gamma   90.00
#
_symmetry.space_group_name_H-M   'P 1'
#
loop_
_entity.id
_entity.type
_entity.pdbx_description
1 polymer ?
#
loop_
_entity_poly.entity_id
_entity_poly.type
_entity_poly.pdbx_seq_one_letter_code
_entity_poly.pdbx_strand_id
1 'polypeptide(L)'
;MRLVAFLAKTLARFDPPPIAPDPALPPVVLVHGIFSSGADMERLARHLRSQAREVFQPTLTPNGGHARIEELAAQLAEFITGKIGGRRFDLIGFSMGGLISRYWLQRLGGIGKISRFITMATPHHGTHMARPGNLPGWVQMRPGSEFLRDLASDADVLRAIPFTSLYTPLDAIIVPARSSEMPQARNVRIWASMHPSFILERRCIRAVASALRD
;
A
#
# COMPACT_ATOMS: atom_id res chain seq x y z
N MET A 1 -9.37 6.97 -13.27
CA MET A 1 -7.90 7.12 -13.17
C MET A 1 -7.42 8.57 -13.20
N ARG A 2 -7.77 9.37 -14.21
CA ARG A 2 -7.25 10.76 -14.33
C ARG A 2 -7.64 11.71 -13.18
N LEU A 3 -8.82 11.52 -12.56
CA LEU A 3 -9.32 12.43 -11.53
C LEU A 3 -8.53 12.33 -10.22
N VAL A 4 -8.23 11.13 -9.71
CA VAL A 4 -7.48 10.95 -8.45
C VAL A 4 -6.06 11.47 -8.60
N ALA A 5 -5.36 11.15 -9.69
CA ALA A 5 -4.03 11.68 -9.97
C ALA A 5 -4.04 13.22 -10.10
N PHE A 6 -5.06 13.79 -10.75
CA PHE A 6 -5.23 15.24 -10.86
C PHE A 6 -5.42 15.87 -9.47
N LEU A 7 -6.33 15.33 -8.66
CA LEU A 7 -6.56 15.80 -7.28
C LEU A 7 -5.31 15.65 -6.42
N ALA A 8 -4.61 14.51 -6.49
CA ALA A 8 -3.37 14.29 -5.75
C ALA A 8 -2.31 15.36 -6.08
N LYS A 9 -2.09 15.63 -7.37
CA LYS A 9 -1.16 16.67 -7.82
C LYS A 9 -1.59 18.08 -7.43
N THR A 10 -2.89 18.37 -7.57
CA THR A 10 -3.42 19.71 -7.23
C THR A 10 -3.33 19.96 -5.72
N LEU A 11 -3.74 19.01 -4.90
CA LEU A 11 -3.68 19.13 -3.45
C LEU A 11 -2.24 19.12 -2.93
N ALA A 12 -1.32 18.41 -3.59
CA ALA A 12 0.09 18.39 -3.24
C ALA A 12 0.75 19.77 -3.29
N ARG A 13 0.24 20.70 -4.11
CA ARG A 13 0.74 22.09 -4.19
C ARG A 13 0.57 22.87 -2.90
N PHE A 14 -0.38 22.47 -2.06
CA PHE A 14 -0.65 23.08 -0.74
C PHE A 14 0.10 22.38 0.41
N ASP A 15 0.85 21.34 0.11
CA ASP A 15 1.71 20.67 1.09
C ASP A 15 3.12 21.29 1.03
N PRO A 16 3.93 21.19 2.11
CA PRO A 16 5.28 21.73 2.14
C PRO A 16 6.12 21.24 0.95
N PRO A 17 7.04 22.07 0.44
CA PRO A 17 7.90 21.64 -0.66
C PRO A 17 8.81 20.48 -0.23
N PRO A 18 9.20 19.60 -1.19
CA PRO A 18 10.22 18.59 -0.94
C PRO A 18 11.54 19.23 -0.51
N ILE A 19 12.25 18.55 0.36
CA ILE A 19 13.63 18.89 0.76
C ILE A 19 14.58 17.77 0.35
N ALA A 20 15.88 18.01 0.40
CA ALA A 20 16.87 16.99 0.06
C ALA A 20 16.69 15.74 0.96
N PRO A 21 16.76 14.53 0.39
CA PRO A 21 16.65 13.31 1.17
C PRO A 21 17.79 13.18 2.19
N ASP A 22 17.45 12.76 3.40
CA ASP A 22 18.42 12.37 4.42
C ASP A 22 18.82 10.90 4.17
N PRO A 23 20.09 10.61 3.87
CA PRO A 23 20.56 9.25 3.63
C PRO A 23 20.48 8.33 4.88
N ALA A 24 20.38 8.91 6.07
CA ALA A 24 20.20 8.16 7.31
C ALA A 24 18.77 7.57 7.44
N LEU A 25 17.79 8.12 6.71
CA LEU A 25 16.42 7.63 6.72
C LEU A 25 16.22 6.53 5.66
N PRO A 26 15.56 5.41 5.99
CA PRO A 26 15.21 4.41 4.98
C PRO A 26 14.37 5.03 3.86
N PRO A 27 14.65 4.71 2.57
CA PRO A 27 13.77 5.12 1.49
C PRO A 27 12.38 4.50 1.65
N VAL A 28 11.38 5.10 0.99
CA VAL A 28 9.99 4.65 1.04
C VAL A 28 9.54 4.21 -0.34
N VAL A 29 8.95 3.01 -0.43
CA VAL A 29 8.30 2.51 -1.65
C VAL A 29 6.78 2.53 -1.45
N LEU A 30 6.07 3.27 -2.32
CA LEU A 30 4.62 3.40 -2.31
C LEU A 30 4.00 2.54 -3.41
N VAL A 31 3.15 1.59 -3.04
CA VAL A 31 2.49 0.67 -3.98
C VAL A 31 1.00 1.03 -4.08
N HIS A 32 0.59 1.46 -5.27
CA HIS A 32 -0.77 1.92 -5.55
C HIS A 32 -1.81 0.78 -5.60
N GLY A 33 -3.09 1.13 -5.55
CA GLY A 33 -4.22 0.21 -5.63
C GLY A 33 -4.66 -0.14 -7.06
N ILE A 34 -5.77 -0.88 -7.16
CA ILE A 34 -6.43 -1.20 -8.43
C ILE A 34 -6.91 0.10 -9.12
N PHE A 35 -6.92 0.14 -10.44
CA PHE A 35 -7.28 1.30 -11.26
C PHE A 35 -6.48 2.59 -10.93
N SER A 36 -5.29 2.46 -10.37
CA SER A 36 -4.46 3.55 -9.90
C SER A 36 -3.07 3.49 -10.53
N SER A 37 -2.21 4.43 -10.18
CA SER A 37 -0.82 4.52 -10.65
C SER A 37 0.05 5.14 -9.56
N GLY A 38 1.36 5.14 -9.74
CA GLY A 38 2.27 5.88 -8.87
C GLY A 38 1.88 7.36 -8.73
N ALA A 39 1.38 7.97 -9.81
CA ALA A 39 0.98 9.38 -9.80
C ALA A 39 -0.19 9.71 -8.86
N ASP A 40 -1.05 8.73 -8.56
CA ASP A 40 -2.15 8.92 -7.60
C ASP A 40 -1.63 9.04 -6.16
N MET A 41 -0.43 8.51 -5.89
CA MET A 41 0.24 8.56 -4.58
C MET A 41 1.02 9.87 -4.37
N GLU A 42 1.02 10.81 -5.34
CA GLU A 42 1.91 11.99 -5.35
C GLU A 42 1.73 12.88 -4.11
N ARG A 43 0.51 13.03 -3.60
CA ARG A 43 0.31 13.87 -2.42
C ARG A 43 0.99 13.28 -1.17
N LEU A 44 0.86 11.96 -0.97
CA LEU A 44 1.57 11.26 0.10
C LEU A 44 3.08 11.32 -0.11
N ALA A 45 3.54 11.05 -1.34
CA ALA A 45 4.95 11.09 -1.69
C ALA A 45 5.57 12.47 -1.42
N ARG A 46 4.90 13.56 -1.84
CA ARG A 46 5.35 14.92 -1.59
C ARG A 46 5.44 15.24 -0.10
N HIS A 47 4.44 14.83 0.68
CA HIS A 47 4.48 15.01 2.13
C HIS A 47 5.67 14.28 2.77
N LEU A 48 5.96 13.05 2.34
CA LEU A 48 7.12 12.31 2.86
C LEU A 48 8.44 12.91 2.40
N ARG A 49 8.53 13.41 1.16
CA ARG A 49 9.70 14.15 0.66
C ARG A 49 9.92 15.47 1.42
N SER A 50 8.87 16.13 1.90
CA SER A 50 9.01 17.29 2.79
C SER A 50 9.55 16.95 4.19
N GLN A 51 9.65 15.65 4.52
CA GLN A 51 10.27 15.12 5.73
C GLN A 51 11.63 14.45 5.44
N ALA A 52 12.32 14.91 4.40
CA ALA A 52 13.62 14.38 3.96
C ALA A 52 13.63 12.88 3.58
N ARG A 53 12.49 12.28 3.24
CA ARG A 53 12.45 10.89 2.78
C ARG A 53 12.72 10.80 1.28
N GLU A 54 13.58 9.86 0.88
CA GLU A 54 13.63 9.40 -0.50
C GLU A 54 12.38 8.55 -0.79
N VAL A 55 11.60 8.88 -1.82
CA VAL A 55 10.30 8.23 -2.08
C VAL A 55 10.21 7.75 -3.52
N PHE A 56 9.92 6.48 -3.67
CA PHE A 56 9.65 5.79 -4.92
C PHE A 56 8.17 5.42 -5.02
N GLN A 57 7.60 5.58 -6.20
CA GLN A 57 6.20 5.29 -6.47
C GLN A 57 6.05 4.59 -7.84
N PRO A 58 6.42 3.29 -7.94
CA PRO A 58 6.29 2.56 -9.19
C PRO A 58 4.85 2.52 -9.67
N THR A 59 4.67 2.47 -10.98
CA THR A 59 3.39 2.12 -11.60
C THR A 59 3.46 0.67 -12.06
N LEU A 60 2.64 -0.19 -11.45
CA LEU A 60 2.53 -1.61 -11.78
C LEU A 60 1.37 -1.81 -12.76
N THR A 61 1.57 -2.58 -13.82
CA THR A 61 0.58 -2.72 -14.91
C THR A 61 0.55 -4.13 -15.50
N PRO A 62 -0.63 -4.57 -16.04
CA PRO A 62 -1.95 -3.92 -16.00
C PRO A 62 -2.62 -4.06 -14.63
N ASN A 63 -3.16 -3.01 -14.07
CA ASN A 63 -3.69 -3.00 -12.70
C ASN A 63 -5.21 -2.90 -12.56
N GLY A 64 -5.94 -3.00 -13.65
CA GLY A 64 -7.41 -3.02 -13.66
C GLY A 64 -8.02 -4.35 -13.20
N GLY A 65 -7.21 -5.25 -12.65
CA GLY A 65 -7.58 -6.61 -12.27
C GLY A 65 -7.30 -7.65 -13.36
N HIS A 66 -6.75 -7.26 -14.51
CA HIS A 66 -6.38 -8.18 -15.61
C HIS A 66 -5.16 -9.05 -15.23
N ALA A 67 -4.16 -8.45 -14.60
CA ALA A 67 -3.05 -9.20 -14.05
C ALA A 67 -3.44 -9.88 -12.72
N ARG A 68 -2.81 -11.02 -12.45
CA ARG A 68 -2.82 -11.63 -11.13
C ARG A 68 -1.98 -10.78 -10.17
N ILE A 69 -2.28 -10.85 -8.88
CA ILE A 69 -1.55 -10.08 -7.86
C ILE A 69 -0.08 -10.55 -7.79
N GLU A 70 0.19 -11.83 -8.04
CA GLU A 70 1.54 -12.40 -8.10
C GLU A 70 2.39 -11.78 -9.22
N GLU A 71 1.78 -11.53 -10.39
CA GLU A 71 2.48 -10.89 -11.53
C GLU A 71 2.86 -9.44 -11.19
N LEU A 72 1.97 -8.71 -10.52
CA LEU A 72 2.25 -7.35 -10.05
C LEU A 72 3.31 -7.35 -8.93
N ALA A 73 3.31 -8.38 -8.08
CA ALA A 73 4.35 -8.53 -7.05
C ALA A 73 5.71 -8.87 -7.65
N ALA A 74 5.78 -9.60 -8.77
CA ALA A 74 7.02 -9.81 -9.52
C ALA A 74 7.55 -8.50 -10.10
N GLN A 75 6.70 -7.65 -10.70
CA GLN A 75 7.09 -6.31 -11.15
C GLN A 75 7.62 -5.45 -9.99
N LEU A 76 6.97 -5.52 -8.81
CA LEU A 76 7.47 -4.84 -7.62
C LEU A 76 8.86 -5.35 -7.20
N ALA A 77 9.09 -6.66 -7.27
CA ALA A 77 10.39 -7.28 -6.97
C ALA A 77 11.50 -6.77 -7.91
N GLU A 78 11.21 -6.72 -9.21
CA GLU A 78 12.14 -6.18 -10.22
C GLU A 78 12.46 -4.71 -9.96
N PHE A 79 11.41 -3.90 -9.68
CA PHE A 79 11.59 -2.49 -9.35
C PHE A 79 12.47 -2.31 -8.11
N ILE A 80 12.21 -3.06 -7.03
CA ILE A 80 12.98 -2.98 -5.79
C ILE A 80 14.45 -3.37 -6.06
N THR A 81 14.69 -4.44 -6.79
CA THR A 81 16.05 -4.89 -7.13
C THR A 81 16.80 -3.81 -7.91
N GLY A 82 16.16 -3.21 -8.91
CA GLY A 82 16.80 -2.22 -9.79
C GLY A 82 16.98 -0.83 -9.18
N LYS A 83 16.09 -0.42 -8.25
CA LYS A 83 16.09 0.97 -7.72
C LYS A 83 16.55 1.09 -6.28
N ILE A 84 16.32 0.09 -5.45
CA ILE A 84 16.67 0.14 -4.02
C ILE A 84 18.06 -0.45 -3.77
N GLY A 85 18.50 -1.42 -4.59
CA GLY A 85 19.87 -1.89 -4.60
C GLY A 85 20.34 -2.52 -3.27
N GLY A 86 19.49 -3.26 -2.60
CA GLY A 86 19.82 -3.96 -1.35
C GLY A 86 19.73 -3.10 -0.08
N ARG A 87 19.47 -1.80 -0.16
CA ARG A 87 19.17 -0.95 1.01
C ARG A 87 17.89 -1.40 1.70
N ARG A 88 17.84 -1.35 3.03
CA ARG A 88 16.58 -1.50 3.75
C ARG A 88 15.68 -0.29 3.49
N PHE A 89 14.37 -0.52 3.36
CA PHE A 89 13.39 0.51 3.03
C PHE A 89 12.08 0.29 3.77
N ASP A 90 11.23 1.31 3.79
CA ASP A 90 9.86 1.23 4.30
C ASP A 90 8.91 0.94 3.13
N LEU A 91 8.02 -0.04 3.29
CA LEU A 91 7.06 -0.46 2.26
C LEU A 91 5.65 -0.04 2.64
N ILE A 92 4.98 0.71 1.77
CA ILE A 92 3.63 1.20 2.01
C ILE A 92 2.73 0.77 0.85
N GLY A 93 1.69 -0.01 1.17
CA GLY A 93 0.71 -0.48 0.18
C GLY A 93 -0.68 0.13 0.40
N PHE A 94 -1.27 0.68 -0.65
CA PHE A 94 -2.64 1.17 -0.65
C PHE A 94 -3.58 0.18 -1.34
N SER A 95 -4.69 -0.20 -0.67
CA SER A 95 -5.72 -1.06 -1.26
C SER A 95 -5.13 -2.39 -1.78
N MET A 96 -5.34 -2.74 -3.05
CA MET A 96 -4.71 -3.91 -3.69
C MET A 96 -3.17 -3.87 -3.59
N GLY A 97 -2.56 -2.67 -3.55
CA GLY A 97 -1.11 -2.51 -3.37
C GLY A 97 -0.59 -3.11 -2.06
N GLY A 98 -1.40 -3.15 -1.01
CA GLY A 98 -1.06 -3.86 0.22
C GLY A 98 -1.04 -5.39 0.06
N LEU A 99 -1.91 -5.97 -0.79
CA LEU A 99 -1.88 -7.40 -1.11
C LEU A 99 -0.68 -7.76 -1.99
N ILE A 100 -0.36 -6.91 -2.98
CA ILE A 100 0.85 -7.03 -3.82
C ILE A 100 2.10 -7.04 -2.93
N SER A 101 2.19 -6.07 -2.02
CA SER A 101 3.29 -5.95 -1.06
C SER A 101 3.37 -7.17 -0.12
N ARG A 102 2.22 -7.62 0.38
CA ARG A 102 2.14 -8.79 1.26
C ARG A 102 2.60 -10.06 0.55
N TYR A 103 2.18 -10.29 -0.71
CA TYR A 103 2.66 -11.41 -1.51
C TYR A 103 4.17 -11.35 -1.72
N TRP A 104 4.69 -10.18 -2.06
CA TRP A 104 6.14 -9.99 -2.20
C TRP A 104 6.89 -10.31 -0.89
N LEU A 105 6.36 -9.88 0.26
CA LEU A 105 6.95 -10.18 1.56
C LEU A 105 6.97 -11.68 1.86
N GLN A 106 5.82 -12.36 1.69
CA GLN A 106 5.63 -13.74 2.12
C GLN A 106 6.13 -14.79 1.11
N ARG A 107 6.17 -14.45 -0.18
CA ARG A 107 6.47 -15.42 -1.27
C ARG A 107 7.75 -15.11 -2.05
N LEU A 108 8.18 -13.85 -2.08
CA LEU A 108 9.32 -13.43 -2.90
C LEU A 108 10.52 -12.95 -2.04
N GLY A 109 10.56 -13.36 -0.77
CA GLY A 109 11.70 -13.14 0.12
C GLY A 109 11.90 -11.69 0.57
N GLY A 110 10.80 -10.94 0.73
CA GLY A 110 10.83 -9.53 1.12
C GLY A 110 11.05 -9.25 2.61
N ILE A 111 10.73 -10.22 3.51
CA ILE A 111 10.69 -10.02 4.97
C ILE A 111 11.98 -9.41 5.53
N GLY A 112 13.15 -9.89 5.15
CA GLY A 112 14.43 -9.38 5.65
C GLY A 112 14.90 -8.07 5.02
N LYS A 113 14.18 -7.56 4.01
CA LYS A 113 14.64 -6.43 3.17
C LYS A 113 14.02 -5.08 3.57
N ILE A 114 12.95 -5.08 4.36
CA ILE A 114 12.26 -3.86 4.76
C ILE A 114 12.49 -3.51 6.23
N SER A 115 12.32 -2.23 6.54
CA SER A 115 12.37 -1.71 7.92
C SER A 115 10.98 -1.70 8.54
N ARG A 116 9.95 -1.33 7.77
CA ARG A 116 8.55 -1.28 8.20
C ARG A 116 7.62 -1.64 7.05
N PHE A 117 6.49 -2.23 7.41
CA PHE A 117 5.37 -2.47 6.49
C PHE A 117 4.15 -1.67 6.94
N ILE A 118 3.58 -0.88 6.05
CA ILE A 118 2.36 -0.11 6.32
C ILE A 118 1.33 -0.43 5.23
N THR A 119 0.11 -0.74 5.63
CA THR A 119 -1.00 -0.90 4.68
C THR A 119 -2.08 0.13 4.94
N MET A 120 -2.72 0.59 3.89
CA MET A 120 -3.80 1.57 3.91
C MET A 120 -5.01 0.99 3.19
N ALA A 121 -6.11 0.79 3.91
CA ALA A 121 -7.36 0.27 3.37
C ALA A 121 -7.15 -0.96 2.46
N THR A 122 -6.36 -1.92 2.93
CA THR A 122 -6.03 -3.15 2.20
C THR A 122 -7.00 -4.26 2.56
N PRO A 123 -7.59 -4.97 1.57
CA PRO A 123 -8.51 -6.08 1.85
C PRO A 123 -7.75 -7.37 2.22
N HIS A 124 -7.13 -7.42 3.39
CA HIS A 124 -6.32 -8.58 3.83
C HIS A 124 -7.11 -9.87 3.94
N HIS A 125 -8.43 -9.76 4.19
CA HIS A 125 -9.37 -10.88 4.23
C HIS A 125 -10.37 -10.83 3.07
N GLY A 126 -10.09 -10.01 2.04
CA GLY A 126 -10.91 -9.82 0.86
C GLY A 126 -11.97 -8.73 1.01
N THR A 127 -12.69 -8.48 -0.08
CA THR A 127 -13.82 -7.53 -0.10
C THR A 127 -14.98 -8.09 -0.91
N HIS A 128 -16.21 -7.91 -0.40
CA HIS A 128 -17.41 -8.28 -1.16
C HIS A 128 -17.57 -7.46 -2.43
N MET A 129 -16.97 -6.25 -2.50
CA MET A 129 -17.00 -5.43 -3.70
C MET A 129 -16.21 -6.04 -4.88
N ALA A 130 -15.39 -7.06 -4.64
CA ALA A 130 -14.70 -7.81 -5.70
C ALA A 130 -15.58 -8.92 -6.34
N ARG A 131 -16.79 -9.19 -5.85
CA ARG A 131 -17.65 -10.27 -6.37
C ARG A 131 -18.15 -10.07 -7.79
N PRO A 132 -18.54 -8.86 -8.24
CA PRO A 132 -19.05 -8.67 -9.59
C PRO A 132 -17.99 -8.85 -10.70
N GLY A 133 -16.71 -8.62 -10.41
CA GLY A 133 -15.65 -8.70 -11.40
C GLY A 133 -15.10 -10.12 -11.55
N ASN A 134 -14.94 -10.60 -12.80
CA ASN A 134 -14.40 -11.94 -13.09
C ASN A 134 -12.93 -11.93 -13.55
N LEU A 135 -12.28 -10.77 -13.54
CA LEU A 135 -10.85 -10.68 -13.86
C LEU A 135 -10.00 -11.29 -12.74
N PRO A 136 -8.82 -11.84 -13.05
CA PRO A 136 -8.00 -12.58 -12.09
C PRO A 136 -7.76 -11.85 -10.77
N GLY A 137 -7.33 -10.59 -10.80
CA GLY A 137 -7.10 -9.79 -9.59
C GLY A 137 -8.35 -9.54 -8.76
N TRP A 138 -9.54 -9.42 -9.41
CA TRP A 138 -10.81 -9.31 -8.69
C TRP A 138 -11.15 -10.60 -7.96
N VAL A 139 -11.00 -11.75 -8.65
CA VAL A 139 -11.25 -13.08 -8.05
C VAL A 139 -10.34 -13.29 -6.85
N GLN A 140 -9.08 -12.90 -6.93
CA GLN A 140 -8.12 -13.01 -5.83
C GLN A 140 -8.47 -12.13 -4.62
N MET A 141 -9.12 -10.99 -4.83
CA MET A 141 -9.57 -10.13 -3.72
C MET A 141 -10.93 -10.54 -3.12
N ARG A 142 -11.59 -11.60 -3.59
CA ARG A 142 -12.84 -12.09 -2.97
C ARG A 142 -12.55 -12.72 -1.61
N PRO A 143 -13.43 -12.52 -0.60
CA PRO A 143 -13.30 -13.22 0.66
C PRO A 143 -13.22 -14.74 0.47
N GLY A 144 -12.26 -15.38 1.11
CA GLY A 144 -12.05 -16.82 1.03
C GLY A 144 -11.49 -17.32 -0.30
N SER A 145 -10.93 -16.45 -1.16
CA SER A 145 -10.19 -16.86 -2.36
C SER A 145 -8.99 -17.75 -2.00
N GLU A 146 -8.57 -18.59 -2.93
CA GLU A 146 -7.38 -19.42 -2.77
C GLU A 146 -6.15 -18.57 -2.46
N PHE A 147 -5.97 -17.46 -3.19
CA PHE A 147 -4.90 -16.49 -2.98
C PHE A 147 -4.86 -15.95 -1.54
N LEU A 148 -6.01 -15.55 -0.97
CA LEU A 148 -6.04 -15.03 0.39
C LEU A 148 -5.86 -16.12 1.44
N ARG A 149 -6.33 -17.35 1.18
CA ARG A 149 -6.06 -18.51 2.05
C ARG A 149 -4.58 -18.88 2.06
N ASP A 150 -3.93 -18.85 0.88
CA ASP A 150 -2.50 -19.06 0.78
C ASP A 150 -1.73 -18.04 1.62
N LEU A 151 -2.02 -16.73 1.48
CA LEU A 151 -1.37 -15.70 2.29
C LEU A 151 -1.72 -15.77 3.79
N ALA A 152 -2.84 -16.36 4.15
CA ALA A 152 -3.23 -16.54 5.56
C ALA A 152 -2.48 -17.70 6.22
N SER A 153 -2.06 -18.70 5.45
CA SER A 153 -1.47 -19.95 5.98
C SER A 153 -0.17 -19.73 6.75
N ASP A 154 0.59 -18.69 6.43
CA ASP A 154 1.86 -18.35 7.08
C ASP A 154 1.95 -16.86 7.48
N ALA A 155 0.81 -16.20 7.69
CA ALA A 155 0.76 -14.77 8.00
C ALA A 155 1.62 -14.35 9.20
N ASP A 156 1.93 -15.29 10.11
CA ASP A 156 2.74 -15.01 11.30
C ASP A 156 4.18 -14.61 11.00
N VAL A 157 4.71 -14.89 9.80
CA VAL A 157 6.02 -14.38 9.39
C VAL A 157 6.05 -12.85 9.34
N LEU A 158 4.90 -12.18 9.18
CA LEU A 158 4.80 -10.73 9.21
C LEU A 158 5.07 -10.12 10.59
N ARG A 159 5.04 -10.91 11.68
CA ARG A 159 5.44 -10.45 13.03
C ARG A 159 6.94 -10.15 13.14
N ALA A 160 7.75 -10.63 12.19
CA ALA A 160 9.18 -10.35 12.14
C ALA A 160 9.51 -8.89 11.75
N ILE A 161 8.52 -8.11 11.34
CA ILE A 161 8.67 -6.70 10.92
C ILE A 161 7.67 -5.81 11.63
N PRO A 162 8.00 -4.55 11.93
CA PRO A 162 7.02 -3.56 12.37
C PRO A 162 5.95 -3.40 11.31
N PHE A 163 4.74 -3.87 11.60
CA PHE A 163 3.61 -3.84 10.68
C PHE A 163 2.46 -2.97 11.24
N THR A 164 2.03 -1.98 10.46
CA THR A 164 0.86 -1.14 10.79
C THR A 164 -0.18 -1.22 9.70
N SER A 165 -1.42 -1.52 10.05
CA SER A 165 -2.57 -1.48 9.12
C SER A 165 -3.49 -0.33 9.47
N LEU A 166 -3.67 0.60 8.52
CA LEU A 166 -4.53 1.77 8.64
C LEU A 166 -5.86 1.51 7.92
N TYR A 167 -6.98 1.74 8.60
CA TYR A 167 -8.30 1.52 8.01
C TYR A 167 -9.32 2.56 8.48
N THR A 168 -10.44 2.68 7.75
CA THR A 168 -11.59 3.48 8.15
C THR A 168 -12.85 2.63 8.19
N PRO A 169 -13.70 2.77 9.22
CA PRO A 169 -15.01 2.09 9.27
C PRO A 169 -15.96 2.54 8.13
N LEU A 170 -15.67 3.70 7.51
CA LEU A 170 -16.48 4.28 6.43
C LEU A 170 -16.06 3.81 5.03
N ASP A 171 -15.22 2.78 4.94
CA ASP A 171 -14.76 2.27 3.65
C ASP A 171 -15.87 1.50 2.93
N ALA A 172 -16.35 2.05 1.81
CA ALA A 172 -17.37 1.42 0.97
C ALA A 172 -16.77 0.51 -0.12
N ILE A 173 -15.45 0.46 -0.25
CA ILE A 173 -14.73 -0.40 -1.21
C ILE A 173 -14.21 -1.66 -0.52
N ILE A 174 -13.69 -1.53 0.70
CA ILE A 174 -13.29 -2.68 1.50
C ILE A 174 -14.47 -3.05 2.42
N VAL A 175 -15.24 -4.05 2.01
CA VAL A 175 -16.47 -4.47 2.71
C VAL A 175 -16.35 -5.94 3.12
N PRO A 176 -16.38 -6.26 4.42
CA PRO A 176 -16.46 -5.32 5.57
C PRO A 176 -15.15 -4.56 5.78
N ALA A 177 -15.22 -3.34 6.30
CA ALA A 177 -14.06 -2.47 6.51
C ALA A 177 -12.98 -3.12 7.43
N ARG A 178 -13.41 -3.94 8.39
CA ARG A 178 -12.51 -4.74 9.25
C ARG A 178 -11.66 -5.77 8.50
N SER A 179 -11.95 -6.02 7.22
CA SER A 179 -11.08 -6.83 6.36
C SER A 179 -9.67 -6.27 6.22
N SER A 180 -9.48 -5.00 6.54
CA SER A 180 -8.15 -4.37 6.59
C SER A 180 -7.38 -4.64 7.88
N GLU A 181 -8.01 -5.15 8.92
CA GLU A 181 -7.33 -5.50 10.17
C GLU A 181 -6.51 -6.79 10.02
N MET A 182 -5.35 -6.84 10.69
CA MET A 182 -4.48 -8.03 10.72
C MET A 182 -4.04 -8.31 12.15
N PRO A 183 -4.14 -9.56 12.65
CA PRO A 183 -3.64 -9.93 13.99
C PRO A 183 -2.12 -9.72 14.17
N GLN A 184 -1.38 -9.67 13.06
CA GLN A 184 0.06 -9.46 13.03
C GLN A 184 0.45 -7.98 13.00
N ALA A 185 -0.54 -7.07 12.88
CA ALA A 185 -0.32 -5.63 12.73
C ALA A 185 -0.79 -4.83 13.93
N ARG A 186 -0.20 -3.67 14.12
CA ARG A 186 -0.84 -2.59 14.88
C ARG A 186 -1.95 -2.02 14.00
N ASN A 187 -3.20 -2.31 14.35
CA ASN A 187 -4.37 -1.84 13.61
C ASN A 187 -4.75 -0.43 14.07
N VAL A 188 -4.75 0.52 13.17
CA VAL A 188 -5.03 1.94 13.47
C VAL A 188 -6.26 2.39 12.69
N ARG A 189 -7.31 2.70 13.43
CA ARG A 189 -8.55 3.27 12.89
C ARG A 189 -8.40 4.76 12.63
N ILE A 190 -8.74 5.18 11.42
CA ILE A 190 -8.74 6.59 11.00
C ILE A 190 -10.13 6.93 10.48
N TRP A 191 -10.67 8.08 10.87
CA TRP A 191 -11.93 8.58 10.34
C TRP A 191 -11.71 9.28 8.99
N ALA A 192 -11.38 8.49 7.96
CA ALA A 192 -11.29 8.95 6.58
C ALA A 192 -12.68 8.93 5.93
N SER A 193 -12.96 9.90 5.05
CA SER A 193 -14.30 10.09 4.46
C SER A 193 -14.68 8.96 3.51
N MET A 194 -13.70 8.41 2.78
CA MET A 194 -13.90 7.37 1.79
C MET A 194 -12.56 6.68 1.46
N HIS A 195 -12.61 5.60 0.70
CA HIS A 195 -11.43 4.81 0.33
C HIS A 195 -10.25 5.63 -0.26
N PRO A 196 -10.42 6.51 -1.27
CA PRO A 196 -9.32 7.32 -1.80
C PRO A 196 -8.78 8.37 -0.81
N SER A 197 -9.48 8.66 0.28
CA SER A 197 -9.05 9.62 1.30
C SER A 197 -7.70 9.24 1.92
N PHE A 198 -7.36 7.95 1.94
CA PHE A 198 -6.07 7.50 2.48
C PHE A 198 -4.86 8.11 1.78
N ILE A 199 -4.96 8.43 0.50
CA ILE A 199 -3.89 9.06 -0.27
C ILE A 199 -4.12 10.56 -0.53
N LEU A 200 -5.27 11.11 -0.11
CA LEU A 200 -5.66 12.50 -0.37
C LEU A 200 -5.84 13.34 0.89
N GLU A 201 -6.35 12.77 2.00
CA GLU A 201 -6.62 13.55 3.21
C GLU A 201 -5.40 13.71 4.10
N ARG A 202 -5.16 14.93 4.60
CA ARG A 202 -4.03 15.25 5.49
C ARG A 202 -3.99 14.38 6.74
N ARG A 203 -5.16 14.02 7.31
CA ARG A 203 -5.22 13.16 8.51
C ARG A 203 -4.65 11.76 8.24
N CYS A 204 -4.96 11.18 7.07
CA CYS A 204 -4.45 9.88 6.65
C CYS A 204 -2.95 9.94 6.36
N ILE A 205 -2.52 10.96 5.61
CA ILE A 205 -1.11 11.20 5.30
C ILE A 205 -0.27 11.37 6.58
N ARG A 206 -0.77 12.13 7.56
CA ARG A 206 -0.11 12.28 8.87
C ARG A 206 -0.05 10.98 9.65
N ALA A 207 -1.09 10.15 9.58
CA ALA A 207 -1.07 8.84 10.24
C ALA A 207 -0.03 7.90 9.63
N VAL A 208 0.14 7.91 8.30
CA VAL A 208 1.23 7.19 7.62
C VAL A 208 2.59 7.72 8.08
N ALA A 209 2.78 9.04 8.07
CA ALA A 209 4.02 9.68 8.51
C ALA A 209 4.33 9.39 10.00
N SER A 210 3.32 9.25 10.86
CA SER A 210 3.50 8.81 12.24
C SER A 210 3.96 7.36 12.31
N ALA A 211 3.31 6.46 11.57
CA ALA A 211 3.67 5.03 11.55
C ALA A 211 5.09 4.76 11.00
N LEU A 212 5.69 5.71 10.29
CA LEU A 212 7.09 5.65 9.86
C LEU A 212 8.09 6.05 10.94
N ARG A 213 7.65 6.64 12.05
CA ARG A 213 8.51 7.05 13.19
C ARG A 213 8.49 6.05 14.34
N ASP A 214 7.39 5.28 14.45
CA ASP A 214 7.23 4.21 15.44
C ASP A 214 8.05 2.98 15.05
#